data_df95c236ac701cd9ba0b26e2f6da3773
#
_entry.id   df95c236ac701cd9ba0b26e2f6da3773
#
_cell.length_a   1.000
_cell.length_b   1.000
_cell.length_c   1.000
_cell.angle_alpha   90.00
_cell.angle_beta   90.00
_cell.angle_gamma   90.00
#
_symmetry.space_group_name_H-M   'P 1'
#
loop_
_entity.id
_entity.type
_entity.pdbx_description
1 polymer ?
#
loop_
_entity_poly.entity_id
_entity_poly.type
_entity_poly.pdbx_seq_one_letter_code
_entity_poly.pdbx_strand_id
1 'polypeptide(L)'
;MSDIIIAFILGIVEGLAEFLPISSTGHLILVGHLLGFEGERAKTFEIVIQLGAILAIAILYHKRLVSLCNIKPLIQKEKKFNAFHVFLGVFPAVVAGLLLHDIIKTYLFQPYTVVIGLVAGAILMIFAEVKKKEAAAYSLDDLTYRQALTIGLFQCLAVYPGFSRAGSTISGGLLAKVNYKTASEFSFLIALPVMIGATGLDLLKSWKYLSVDDIPMFAVGFITSFIVAMLAVVTFLKLLEKIGLKPFAYYRIFLAILFTLFVLL
;
A
#
# COMPACT_ATOMS: atom_id res chain seq x y z
N MET A 1 -23.80 -10.26 -12.52
CA MET A 1 -23.90 -8.95 -11.83
C MET A 1 -23.51 -7.89 -12.83
N SER A 2 -24.06 -6.68 -12.77
CA SER A 2 -23.61 -5.64 -13.73
C SER A 2 -22.18 -5.20 -13.39
N ASP A 3 -21.40 -4.86 -14.43
CA ASP A 3 -20.00 -4.40 -14.29
C ASP A 3 -19.87 -3.19 -13.35
N ILE A 4 -20.88 -2.33 -13.32
CA ILE A 4 -20.97 -1.16 -12.43
C ILE A 4 -21.02 -1.58 -10.94
N ILE A 5 -21.78 -2.62 -10.61
CA ILE A 5 -21.86 -3.13 -9.23
C ILE A 5 -20.53 -3.77 -8.84
N ILE A 6 -19.91 -4.54 -9.73
CA ILE A 6 -18.57 -5.12 -9.51
C ILE A 6 -17.55 -3.99 -9.25
N ALA A 7 -17.56 -2.96 -10.09
CA ALA A 7 -16.69 -1.80 -9.95
C ALA A 7 -16.87 -1.08 -8.61
N PHE A 8 -18.10 -0.90 -8.19
CA PHE A 8 -18.40 -0.29 -6.89
C PHE A 8 -17.88 -1.12 -5.72
N ILE A 9 -18.12 -2.44 -5.73
CA ILE A 9 -17.63 -3.36 -4.68
C ILE A 9 -16.11 -3.37 -4.62
N LEU A 10 -15.44 -3.57 -5.77
CA LEU A 10 -13.97 -3.59 -5.83
C LEU A 10 -13.35 -2.23 -5.48
N GLY A 11 -14.00 -1.12 -5.84
CA GLY A 11 -13.60 0.21 -5.42
C GLY A 11 -13.66 0.41 -3.90
N ILE A 12 -14.70 -0.14 -3.22
CA ILE A 12 -14.78 -0.15 -1.75
C ILE A 12 -13.63 -0.98 -1.18
N VAL A 13 -13.41 -2.18 -1.70
CA VAL A 13 -12.36 -3.09 -1.22
C VAL A 13 -10.99 -2.43 -1.33
N GLU A 14 -10.66 -1.84 -2.48
CA GLU A 14 -9.40 -1.15 -2.70
C GLU A 14 -9.24 0.04 -1.77
N GLY A 15 -10.24 0.94 -1.70
CA GLY A 15 -10.19 2.12 -0.86
C GLY A 15 -10.03 1.81 0.62
N LEU A 16 -10.62 0.71 1.11
CA LEU A 16 -10.44 0.25 2.49
C LEU A 16 -9.08 -0.40 2.71
N ALA A 17 -8.62 -1.25 1.78
CA ALA A 17 -7.51 -2.16 2.04
C ALA A 17 -6.13 -1.59 1.68
N GLU A 18 -6.03 -0.61 0.77
CA GLU A 18 -4.74 -0.15 0.24
C GLU A 18 -3.84 0.46 1.31
N PHE A 19 -4.38 1.27 2.18
CA PHE A 19 -3.60 1.94 3.23
C PHE A 19 -3.62 1.23 4.57
N LEU A 20 -4.50 0.26 4.73
CA LEU A 20 -4.50 -0.62 5.89
C LEU A 20 -3.45 -1.73 5.73
N PRO A 21 -2.88 -2.23 6.82
CA PRO A 21 -1.84 -3.26 6.74
C PRO A 21 -2.42 -4.67 6.51
N ILE A 22 -3.40 -4.80 5.57
CA ILE A 22 -4.18 -6.03 5.34
C ILE A 22 -4.01 -6.64 3.94
N SER A 23 -3.27 -5.98 3.04
CA SER A 23 -3.03 -6.39 1.64
C SER A 23 -4.24 -6.22 0.72
N SER A 24 -4.33 -5.08 0.03
CA SER A 24 -5.34 -4.83 -1.01
C SER A 24 -5.32 -5.88 -2.11
N THR A 25 -4.13 -6.28 -2.59
CA THR A 25 -3.96 -7.33 -3.60
C THR A 25 -4.65 -8.65 -3.21
N GLY A 26 -4.44 -9.10 -1.95
CA GLY A 26 -5.09 -10.33 -1.49
C GLY A 26 -6.62 -10.22 -1.48
N HIS A 27 -7.16 -9.06 -1.11
CA HIS A 27 -8.60 -8.81 -1.11
C HIS A 27 -9.17 -8.72 -2.52
N LEU A 28 -8.51 -7.98 -3.43
CA LEU A 28 -8.99 -7.81 -4.81
C LEU A 28 -9.01 -9.14 -5.55
N ILE A 29 -7.97 -9.97 -5.42
CA ILE A 29 -7.95 -11.31 -6.04
C ILE A 29 -9.08 -12.18 -5.47
N LEU A 30 -9.26 -12.24 -4.14
CA LEU A 30 -10.31 -13.04 -3.54
C LEU A 30 -11.71 -12.58 -3.96
N VAL A 31 -11.98 -11.28 -3.86
CA VAL A 31 -13.29 -10.72 -4.19
C VAL A 31 -13.54 -10.77 -5.70
N GLY A 32 -12.52 -10.49 -6.53
CA GLY A 32 -12.60 -10.61 -7.97
C GLY A 32 -12.96 -12.03 -8.40
N HIS A 33 -12.31 -13.05 -7.81
CA HIS A 33 -12.62 -14.46 -8.04
C HIS A 33 -14.08 -14.79 -7.68
N LEU A 34 -14.54 -14.39 -6.48
CA LEU A 34 -15.92 -14.62 -6.04
C LEU A 34 -16.97 -13.91 -6.91
N LEU A 35 -16.60 -12.80 -7.56
CA LEU A 35 -17.46 -12.05 -8.47
C LEU A 35 -17.37 -12.53 -9.92
N GLY A 36 -16.46 -13.47 -10.24
CA GLY A 36 -16.19 -13.92 -11.60
C GLY A 36 -15.56 -12.82 -12.47
N PHE A 37 -14.82 -11.88 -11.85
CA PHE A 37 -14.16 -10.76 -12.53
C PHE A 37 -12.64 -10.95 -12.52
N GLU A 38 -12.14 -11.58 -13.58
CA GLU A 38 -10.74 -11.97 -13.73
C GLU A 38 -10.20 -11.65 -15.15
N GLY A 39 -8.90 -11.86 -15.36
CA GLY A 39 -8.24 -11.65 -16.64
C GLY A 39 -7.61 -10.27 -16.80
N GLU A 40 -7.19 -9.91 -18.02
CA GLU A 40 -6.42 -8.69 -18.29
C GLU A 40 -7.25 -7.40 -18.06
N ARG A 41 -8.55 -7.45 -18.33
CA ARG A 41 -9.47 -6.33 -18.04
C ARG A 41 -9.56 -6.06 -16.54
N ALA A 42 -9.64 -7.12 -15.72
CA ALA A 42 -9.67 -6.99 -14.27
C ALA A 42 -8.37 -6.40 -13.72
N LYS A 43 -7.22 -6.87 -14.20
CA LYS A 43 -5.90 -6.32 -13.83
C LYS A 43 -5.79 -4.83 -14.13
N THR A 44 -6.23 -4.42 -15.33
CA THR A 44 -6.19 -3.01 -15.70
C THR A 44 -7.15 -2.17 -14.85
N PHE A 45 -8.33 -2.72 -14.53
CA PHE A 45 -9.28 -2.08 -13.63
C PHE A 45 -8.69 -1.89 -12.22
N GLU A 46 -8.06 -2.92 -11.65
CA GLU A 46 -7.38 -2.84 -10.34
C GLU A 46 -6.33 -1.74 -10.30
N ILE A 47 -5.55 -1.58 -11.38
CA ILE A 47 -4.58 -0.50 -11.54
C ILE A 47 -5.25 0.88 -11.47
N VAL A 48 -6.38 1.05 -12.14
CA VAL A 48 -7.11 2.33 -12.18
C VAL A 48 -7.73 2.68 -10.83
N ILE A 49 -8.36 1.72 -10.14
CA ILE A 49 -8.93 1.99 -8.81
C ILE A 49 -7.86 2.27 -7.77
N GLN A 50 -6.68 1.70 -7.91
CA GLN A 50 -5.52 2.00 -7.08
C GLN A 50 -5.09 3.47 -7.22
N LEU A 51 -5.13 4.05 -8.43
CA LEU A 51 -4.90 5.49 -8.64
C LEU A 51 -5.92 6.35 -7.89
N GLY A 52 -7.18 5.90 -7.77
CA GLY A 52 -8.19 6.55 -6.95
C GLY A 52 -7.76 6.63 -5.48
N ALA A 53 -7.32 5.52 -4.90
CA ALA A 53 -6.81 5.48 -3.54
C ALA A 53 -5.57 6.39 -3.36
N ILE A 54 -4.63 6.38 -4.31
CA ILE A 54 -3.44 7.25 -4.29
C ILE A 54 -3.81 8.73 -4.30
N LEU A 55 -4.80 9.12 -5.10
CA LEU A 55 -5.28 10.50 -5.17
C LEU A 55 -5.82 10.97 -3.81
N ALA A 56 -6.45 10.08 -3.04
CA ALA A 56 -6.91 10.40 -1.69
C ALA A 56 -5.75 10.85 -0.78
N ILE A 57 -4.62 10.14 -0.80
CA ILE A 57 -3.42 10.52 -0.05
C ILE A 57 -2.85 11.85 -0.57
N ALA A 58 -2.79 12.03 -1.88
CA ALA A 58 -2.28 13.26 -2.47
C ALA A 58 -3.07 14.49 -1.98
N ILE A 59 -4.40 14.37 -1.86
CA ILE A 59 -5.27 15.44 -1.36
C ILE A 59 -5.13 15.61 0.15
N LEU A 60 -5.18 14.53 0.94
CA LEU A 60 -5.06 14.59 2.40
C LEU A 60 -3.74 15.20 2.86
N TYR A 61 -2.65 14.86 2.17
CA TYR A 61 -1.30 15.29 2.52
C TYR A 61 -0.74 16.39 1.60
N HIS A 62 -1.59 17.09 0.82
CA HIS A 62 -1.15 18.10 -0.15
C HIS A 62 -0.21 19.16 0.44
N LYS A 63 -0.47 19.65 1.68
CA LYS A 63 0.41 20.64 2.35
C LYS A 63 1.81 20.07 2.61
N ARG A 64 1.90 18.80 3.00
CA ARG A 64 3.20 18.11 3.20
C ARG A 64 3.90 17.87 1.86
N LEU A 65 3.16 17.48 0.83
CA LEU A 65 3.72 17.28 -0.51
C LEU A 65 4.27 18.60 -1.08
N VAL A 66 3.53 19.70 -0.97
CA VAL A 66 4.01 21.02 -1.38
C VAL A 66 5.24 21.42 -0.57
N SER A 67 5.31 21.12 0.74
CA SER A 67 6.48 21.43 1.56
C SER A 67 7.75 20.69 1.12
N LEU A 68 7.63 19.52 0.47
CA LEU A 68 8.77 18.76 -0.07
C LEU A 68 9.43 19.45 -1.27
N CYS A 69 8.71 20.34 -1.98
CA CYS A 69 9.27 21.16 -3.05
C CYS A 69 10.22 22.25 -2.51
N ASN A 70 10.17 22.54 -1.20
CA ASN A 70 11.09 23.48 -0.57
C ASN A 70 12.41 22.78 -0.23
N ILE A 71 13.48 23.12 -0.96
CA ILE A 71 14.82 22.55 -0.76
C ILE A 71 15.62 23.21 0.36
N LYS A 72 15.14 24.34 0.92
CA LYS A 72 15.86 25.07 1.99
C LYS A 72 16.21 24.18 3.20
N PRO A 73 15.29 23.37 3.76
CA PRO A 73 15.62 22.49 4.90
C PRO A 73 16.75 21.51 4.61
N LEU A 74 16.85 21.04 3.37
CA LEU A 74 17.91 20.13 2.93
C LEU A 74 19.27 20.85 2.85
N ILE A 75 19.30 22.05 2.25
CA ILE A 75 20.52 22.86 2.09
C ILE A 75 21.03 23.37 3.44
N GLN A 76 20.13 23.85 4.30
CA GLN A 76 20.45 24.41 5.61
C GLN A 76 20.62 23.37 6.71
N LYS A 77 20.47 22.07 6.37
CA LYS A 77 20.54 20.92 7.32
C LYS A 77 19.59 21.09 8.50
N GLU A 78 18.43 21.70 8.27
CA GLU A 78 17.40 21.81 9.31
C GLU A 78 16.87 20.42 9.67
N LYS A 79 16.58 20.23 10.98
CA LYS A 79 15.90 19.01 11.46
C LYS A 79 14.40 19.08 11.12
N LYS A 80 14.09 18.97 9.84
CA LYS A 80 12.72 18.97 9.31
C LYS A 80 12.55 17.91 8.24
N PHE A 81 11.36 17.38 8.14
CA PHE A 81 10.99 16.47 7.07
C PHE A 81 11.17 17.13 5.70
N ASN A 82 11.86 16.45 4.79
CA ASN A 82 12.21 16.95 3.48
C ASN A 82 12.24 15.82 2.42
N ALA A 83 12.43 16.19 1.15
CA ALA A 83 12.41 15.25 0.02
C ALA A 83 13.44 14.12 0.13
N PHE A 84 14.56 14.31 0.85
CA PHE A 84 15.56 13.25 1.02
C PHE A 84 15.08 12.12 1.93
N HIS A 85 14.21 12.39 2.90
CA HIS A 85 13.54 11.32 3.67
C HIS A 85 12.66 10.46 2.74
N VAL A 86 11.89 11.10 1.86
CA VAL A 86 11.04 10.38 0.89
C VAL A 86 11.92 9.57 -0.07
N PHE A 87 12.99 10.16 -0.59
CA PHE A 87 13.95 9.45 -1.44
C PHE A 87 14.49 8.18 -0.76
N LEU A 88 14.96 8.28 0.49
CA LEU A 88 15.47 7.15 1.26
C LEU A 88 14.39 6.08 1.52
N GLY A 89 13.15 6.49 1.70
CA GLY A 89 12.03 5.56 1.89
C GLY A 89 11.63 4.84 0.60
N VAL A 90 11.82 5.46 -0.56
CA VAL A 90 11.39 4.97 -1.89
C VAL A 90 12.48 4.17 -2.59
N PHE A 91 13.71 4.69 -2.59
CA PHE A 91 14.84 4.19 -3.38
C PHE A 91 15.10 2.68 -3.22
N PRO A 92 15.15 2.10 -1.98
CA PRO A 92 15.41 0.68 -1.83
C PRO A 92 14.36 -0.20 -2.52
N ALA A 93 13.09 0.15 -2.38
CA ALA A 93 12.00 -0.63 -2.97
C ALA A 93 11.95 -0.50 -4.50
N VAL A 94 12.26 0.67 -5.06
CA VAL A 94 12.38 0.86 -6.51
C VAL A 94 13.52 0.01 -7.07
N VAL A 95 14.69 0.02 -6.42
CA VAL A 95 15.83 -0.83 -6.83
C VAL A 95 15.45 -2.31 -6.75
N ALA A 96 14.86 -2.74 -5.63
CA ALA A 96 14.42 -4.14 -5.48
C ALA A 96 13.38 -4.52 -6.53
N GLY A 97 12.38 -3.68 -6.77
CA GLY A 97 11.34 -3.91 -7.79
C GLY A 97 11.89 -4.01 -9.20
N LEU A 98 12.84 -3.16 -9.58
CA LEU A 98 13.47 -3.21 -10.90
C LEU A 98 14.38 -4.43 -11.07
N LEU A 99 15.20 -4.76 -10.07
CA LEU A 99 16.10 -5.90 -10.12
C LEU A 99 15.37 -7.25 -10.09
N LEU A 100 14.25 -7.33 -9.37
CA LEU A 100 13.48 -8.55 -9.19
C LEU A 100 12.27 -8.64 -10.12
N HIS A 101 12.03 -7.66 -11.00
CA HIS A 101 10.84 -7.56 -11.83
C HIS A 101 10.48 -8.86 -12.54
N ASP A 102 11.43 -9.47 -13.26
CA ASP A 102 11.19 -10.67 -14.02
C ASP A 102 10.95 -11.90 -13.13
N ILE A 103 11.68 -12.00 -12.01
CA ILE A 103 11.49 -13.06 -11.02
C ILE A 103 10.10 -12.96 -10.41
N ILE A 104 9.69 -11.76 -10.03
CA ILE A 104 8.38 -11.50 -9.43
C ILE A 104 7.28 -11.87 -10.41
N LYS A 105 7.36 -11.37 -11.63
CA LYS A 105 6.36 -11.61 -12.66
C LYS A 105 6.24 -13.07 -13.06
N THR A 106 7.37 -13.80 -13.11
CA THR A 106 7.40 -15.20 -13.55
C THR A 106 6.98 -16.16 -12.44
N TYR A 107 7.43 -15.93 -11.20
CA TYR A 107 7.33 -16.92 -10.13
C TYR A 107 6.43 -16.53 -8.98
N LEU A 108 6.22 -15.21 -8.75
CA LEU A 108 5.51 -14.73 -7.57
C LEU A 108 4.07 -14.26 -7.84
N PHE A 109 3.65 -14.17 -9.11
CA PHE A 109 2.26 -13.83 -9.47
C PHE A 109 1.37 -15.07 -9.54
N GLN A 110 1.45 -15.92 -8.51
CA GLN A 110 0.62 -17.12 -8.38
C GLN A 110 -0.28 -17.00 -7.13
N PRO A 111 -1.50 -17.53 -7.13
CA PRO A 111 -2.40 -17.43 -5.98
C PRO A 111 -1.79 -17.91 -4.66
N TYR A 112 -1.04 -19.03 -4.66
CA TYR A 112 -0.42 -19.57 -3.45
C TYR A 112 0.66 -18.64 -2.86
N THR A 113 1.34 -17.84 -3.67
CA THR A 113 2.34 -16.88 -3.19
C THR A 113 1.71 -15.74 -2.41
N VAL A 114 0.48 -15.35 -2.77
CA VAL A 114 -0.30 -14.35 -2.04
C VAL A 114 -0.60 -14.84 -0.62
N VAL A 115 -0.96 -16.12 -0.46
CA VAL A 115 -1.19 -16.73 0.86
C VAL A 115 0.09 -16.69 1.71
N ILE A 116 1.23 -17.07 1.12
CA ILE A 116 2.54 -16.98 1.80
C ILE A 116 2.82 -15.54 2.23
N GLY A 117 2.61 -14.56 1.33
CA GLY A 117 2.79 -13.15 1.61
C GLY A 117 1.88 -12.63 2.73
N LEU A 118 0.61 -13.04 2.74
CA LEU A 118 -0.34 -12.69 3.80
C LEU A 118 0.17 -13.17 5.17
N VAL A 119 0.57 -14.45 5.26
CA VAL A 119 1.06 -15.05 6.51
C VAL A 119 2.40 -14.45 6.94
N ALA A 120 3.37 -14.35 6.02
CA ALA A 120 4.69 -13.78 6.32
C ALA A 120 4.60 -12.32 6.79
N GLY A 121 3.77 -11.51 6.13
CA GLY A 121 3.53 -10.14 6.56
C GLY A 121 2.79 -10.05 7.91
N ALA A 122 1.87 -10.97 8.20
CA ALA A 122 1.23 -11.04 9.52
C ALA A 122 2.25 -11.37 10.63
N ILE A 123 3.15 -12.32 10.38
CA ILE A 123 4.25 -12.66 11.31
C ILE A 123 5.14 -11.44 11.56
N LEU A 124 5.53 -10.71 10.50
CA LEU A 124 6.31 -9.48 10.65
C LEU A 124 5.59 -8.45 11.52
N MET A 125 4.29 -8.23 11.30
CA MET A 125 3.50 -7.27 12.09
C MET A 125 3.42 -7.66 13.56
N ILE A 126 3.21 -8.94 13.88
CA ILE A 126 3.23 -9.46 15.26
C ILE A 126 4.62 -9.28 15.87
N PHE A 127 5.67 -9.63 15.14
CA PHE A 127 7.05 -9.45 15.58
C PHE A 127 7.38 -7.98 15.88
N ALA A 128 7.00 -7.06 14.98
CA ALA A 128 7.22 -5.64 15.18
C ALA A 128 6.47 -5.12 16.42
N GLU A 129 5.22 -5.57 16.61
CA GLU A 129 4.41 -5.18 17.76
C GLU A 129 5.01 -5.64 19.10
N VAL A 130 5.58 -6.85 19.14
CA VAL A 130 6.21 -7.42 20.35
C VAL A 130 7.58 -6.79 20.62
N LYS A 131 8.34 -6.47 19.56
CA LYS A 131 9.73 -5.97 19.68
C LYS A 131 9.85 -4.46 19.63
N LYS A 132 8.75 -3.74 19.38
CA LYS A 132 8.78 -2.26 19.38
C LYS A 132 9.33 -1.74 20.72
N LYS A 133 10.12 -0.68 20.61
CA LYS A 133 10.66 0.06 21.76
C LYS A 133 9.92 1.38 21.89
N GLU A 134 10.17 2.09 22.98
CA GLU A 134 9.69 3.46 23.13
C GLU A 134 10.06 4.31 21.92
N ALA A 135 9.11 5.07 21.42
CA ALA A 135 9.28 5.87 20.23
C ALA A 135 10.26 7.03 20.49
N ALA A 136 11.06 7.34 19.49
CA ALA A 136 11.96 8.49 19.47
C ALA A 136 11.52 9.55 18.43
N ALA A 137 10.59 9.21 17.53
CA ALA A 137 10.00 10.10 16.55
C ALA A 137 8.48 10.07 16.68
N TYR A 138 7.88 11.22 16.98
CA TYR A 138 6.45 11.42 17.23
C TYR A 138 5.77 12.25 16.13
N SER A 139 6.56 12.84 15.23
CA SER A 139 6.10 13.58 14.06
C SER A 139 7.00 13.30 12.87
N LEU A 140 6.55 13.66 11.65
CA LEU A 140 7.39 13.55 10.45
C LEU A 140 8.67 14.41 10.57
N ASP A 141 8.60 15.53 11.28
CA ASP A 141 9.75 16.44 11.45
C ASP A 141 10.81 15.86 12.42
N ASP A 142 10.44 14.87 13.27
CA ASP A 142 11.38 14.15 14.15
C ASP A 142 12.05 12.98 13.44
N LEU A 143 11.57 12.60 12.25
CA LEU A 143 12.08 11.43 11.52
C LEU A 143 13.52 11.67 11.06
N THR A 144 14.41 10.74 11.43
CA THR A 144 15.81 10.77 10.97
C THR A 144 15.95 10.08 9.62
N TYR A 145 16.99 10.43 8.86
CA TYR A 145 17.32 9.75 7.59
C TYR A 145 17.55 8.25 7.77
N ARG A 146 18.14 7.85 8.90
CA ARG A 146 18.33 6.43 9.22
C ARG A 146 17.01 5.70 9.40
N GLN A 147 16.05 6.30 10.09
CA GLN A 147 14.71 5.74 10.24
C GLN A 147 13.98 5.66 8.90
N ALA A 148 14.05 6.72 8.09
CA ALA A 148 13.47 6.74 6.75
C ALA A 148 14.04 5.63 5.85
N LEU A 149 15.37 5.45 5.85
CA LEU A 149 16.03 4.38 5.12
C LEU A 149 15.62 2.99 5.65
N THR A 150 15.54 2.82 6.97
CA THR A 150 15.08 1.56 7.57
C THR A 150 13.67 1.21 7.08
N ILE A 151 12.73 2.17 7.10
CA ILE A 151 11.37 1.97 6.59
C ILE A 151 11.41 1.62 5.08
N GLY A 152 12.27 2.28 4.30
CA GLY A 152 12.47 1.98 2.88
C GLY A 152 13.01 0.56 2.63
N LEU A 153 13.92 0.07 3.46
CA LEU A 153 14.39 -1.31 3.39
C LEU A 153 13.27 -2.32 3.71
N PHE A 154 12.44 -2.04 4.72
CA PHE A 154 11.26 -2.86 4.99
C PHE A 154 10.24 -2.80 3.85
N GLN A 155 10.16 -1.69 3.12
CA GLN A 155 9.30 -1.58 1.94
C GLN A 155 9.67 -2.59 0.84
N CYS A 156 10.94 -3.02 0.74
CA CYS A 156 11.35 -4.05 -0.22
C CYS A 156 10.58 -5.38 -0.03
N LEU A 157 10.15 -5.71 1.19
CA LEU A 157 9.35 -6.90 1.44
C LEU A 157 7.98 -6.85 0.75
N ALA A 158 7.47 -5.64 0.50
CA ALA A 158 6.19 -5.45 -0.17
C ALA A 158 6.24 -5.70 -1.68
N VAL A 159 7.42 -5.90 -2.25
CA VAL A 159 7.61 -6.38 -3.62
C VAL A 159 7.05 -7.81 -3.78
N TYR A 160 7.01 -8.56 -2.68
CA TYR A 160 6.38 -9.88 -2.64
C TYR A 160 4.85 -9.74 -2.57
N PRO A 161 4.07 -10.35 -3.51
CA PRO A 161 2.61 -10.25 -3.52
C PRO A 161 1.97 -10.73 -2.22
N GLY A 162 0.95 -10.03 -1.77
CA GLY A 162 0.28 -10.38 -0.52
C GLY A 162 0.95 -9.87 0.76
N PHE A 163 2.23 -9.42 0.71
CA PHE A 163 2.98 -9.02 1.91
C PHE A 163 2.45 -7.74 2.56
N SER A 164 1.82 -6.85 1.82
CA SER A 164 1.32 -5.52 2.20
C SER A 164 2.43 -4.47 2.38
N ARG A 165 2.39 -3.44 1.56
CA ARG A 165 3.30 -2.29 1.65
C ARG A 165 3.13 -1.56 2.98
N ALA A 166 1.88 -1.25 3.37
CA ALA A 166 1.59 -0.60 4.64
C ALA A 166 2.03 -1.45 5.85
N GLY A 167 1.76 -2.77 5.81
CA GLY A 167 2.20 -3.69 6.85
C GLY A 167 3.71 -3.71 7.04
N SER A 168 4.48 -3.75 5.94
CA SER A 168 5.95 -3.76 5.97
C SER A 168 6.51 -2.45 6.50
N THR A 169 6.09 -1.33 5.94
CA THR A 169 6.65 0.00 6.27
C THR A 169 6.29 0.45 7.67
N ILE A 170 5.05 0.22 8.13
CA ILE A 170 4.66 0.54 9.51
C ILE A 170 5.43 -0.35 10.49
N SER A 171 5.55 -1.65 10.22
CA SER A 171 6.38 -2.56 11.04
C SER A 171 7.83 -2.11 11.12
N GLY A 172 8.43 -1.74 9.99
CA GLY A 172 9.78 -1.17 9.93
C GLY A 172 9.92 0.11 10.75
N GLY A 173 8.90 0.99 10.71
CA GLY A 173 8.84 2.21 11.49
C GLY A 173 8.83 1.94 13.01
N LEU A 174 7.99 1.02 13.47
CA LEU A 174 7.92 0.63 14.89
C LEU A 174 9.26 0.06 15.38
N LEU A 175 9.88 -0.81 14.59
CA LEU A 175 11.20 -1.38 14.92
C LEU A 175 12.31 -0.31 14.91
N ALA A 176 12.14 0.75 14.10
CA ALA A 176 13.03 1.92 14.06
C ALA A 176 12.70 2.98 15.12
N LYS A 177 11.85 2.68 16.12
CA LYS A 177 11.42 3.60 17.18
C LYS A 177 10.63 4.81 16.65
N VAL A 178 9.82 4.63 15.64
CA VAL A 178 8.84 5.63 15.17
C VAL A 178 7.48 5.24 15.72
N ASN A 179 6.67 6.21 16.17
CA ASN A 179 5.32 5.91 16.66
C ASN A 179 4.38 5.48 15.52
N TYR A 180 3.23 4.91 15.86
CA TYR A 180 2.27 4.40 14.87
C TYR A 180 1.83 5.44 13.85
N LYS A 181 1.46 6.62 14.33
CA LYS A 181 0.97 7.71 13.47
C LYS A 181 2.03 8.15 12.47
N THR A 182 3.22 8.48 12.94
CA THR A 182 4.33 8.94 12.08
C THR A 182 4.78 7.86 11.10
N ALA A 183 4.85 6.59 11.54
CA ALA A 183 5.18 5.47 10.67
C ALA A 183 4.14 5.29 9.55
N SER A 184 2.84 5.44 9.87
CA SER A 184 1.76 5.37 8.88
C SER A 184 1.76 6.57 7.94
N GLU A 185 1.90 7.79 8.46
CA GLU A 185 1.97 9.00 7.63
C GLU A 185 3.14 8.95 6.65
N PHE A 186 4.31 8.51 7.14
CA PHE A 186 5.48 8.34 6.26
C PHE A 186 5.25 7.23 5.24
N SER A 187 4.67 6.09 5.65
CA SER A 187 4.26 5.00 4.74
C SER A 187 3.36 5.51 3.61
N PHE A 188 2.37 6.34 3.92
CA PHE A 188 1.48 6.93 2.92
C PHE A 188 2.21 7.86 1.95
N LEU A 189 3.11 8.71 2.47
CA LEU A 189 3.87 9.64 1.63
C LEU A 189 4.82 8.95 0.67
N ILE A 190 5.50 7.88 1.11
CA ILE A 190 6.40 7.11 0.22
C ILE A 190 5.63 6.19 -0.74
N ALA A 191 4.38 5.86 -0.44
CA ALA A 191 3.50 5.13 -1.36
C ALA A 191 3.25 5.89 -2.66
N LEU A 192 3.03 7.20 -2.57
CA LEU A 192 2.70 8.04 -3.73
C LEU A 192 3.68 7.85 -4.90
N PRO A 193 4.99 8.15 -4.76
CA PRO A 193 5.92 8.01 -5.88
C PRO A 193 6.09 6.56 -6.34
N VAL A 194 6.06 5.58 -5.43
CA VAL A 194 6.19 4.16 -5.78
C VAL A 194 4.99 3.69 -6.61
N MET A 195 3.78 3.99 -6.15
CA MET A 195 2.55 3.54 -6.80
C MET A 195 2.30 4.30 -8.10
N ILE A 196 2.53 5.61 -8.16
CA ILE A 196 2.44 6.37 -9.41
C ILE A 196 3.40 5.78 -10.46
N GLY A 197 4.63 5.45 -10.06
CA GLY A 197 5.62 4.84 -10.95
C GLY A 197 5.18 3.46 -11.43
N ALA A 198 4.80 2.56 -10.52
CA ALA A 198 4.37 1.20 -10.85
C ALA A 198 3.09 1.20 -11.71
N THR A 199 2.06 1.91 -11.25
CA THR A 199 0.76 1.98 -11.93
C THR A 199 0.88 2.67 -13.30
N GLY A 200 1.71 3.71 -13.40
CA GLY A 200 1.97 4.38 -14.67
C GLY A 200 2.62 3.46 -15.69
N LEU A 201 3.61 2.64 -15.27
CA LEU A 201 4.24 1.65 -16.15
C LEU A 201 3.28 0.55 -16.58
N ASP A 202 2.45 0.05 -15.66
CA ASP A 202 1.47 -0.99 -15.96
C ASP A 202 0.37 -0.46 -16.88
N LEU A 203 -0.12 0.75 -16.66
CA LEU A 203 -1.13 1.39 -17.52
C LEU A 203 -0.58 1.60 -18.94
N LEU A 204 0.69 2.02 -19.10
CA LEU A 204 1.34 2.16 -20.39
C LEU A 204 1.46 0.82 -21.15
N LYS A 205 1.52 -0.30 -20.45
CA LYS A 205 1.55 -1.64 -21.08
C LYS A 205 0.15 -2.17 -21.37
N SER A 206 -0.83 -1.82 -20.55
CA SER A 206 -2.19 -2.35 -20.55
C SER A 206 -3.21 -1.51 -21.34
N TRP A 207 -2.84 -0.30 -21.79
CA TRP A 207 -3.76 0.62 -22.46
C TRP A 207 -4.48 0.02 -23.67
N LYS A 208 -3.86 -0.97 -24.32
CA LYS A 208 -4.40 -1.70 -25.48
C LYS A 208 -5.64 -2.53 -25.15
N TYR A 209 -5.85 -2.85 -23.89
CA TYR A 209 -7.00 -3.63 -23.39
C TYR A 209 -8.15 -2.74 -22.91
N LEU A 210 -8.00 -1.40 -22.99
CA LEU A 210 -9.02 -0.45 -22.59
C LEU A 210 -9.96 -0.19 -23.77
N SER A 211 -11.27 -0.28 -23.50
CA SER A 211 -12.35 0.13 -24.41
C SER A 211 -13.02 1.40 -23.91
N VAL A 212 -13.58 2.19 -24.82
CA VAL A 212 -14.42 3.35 -24.47
C VAL A 212 -15.64 2.89 -23.65
N ASP A 213 -16.14 1.70 -23.90
CA ASP A 213 -17.27 1.10 -23.18
C ASP A 213 -16.95 0.77 -21.70
N ASP A 214 -15.67 0.68 -21.36
CA ASP A 214 -15.23 0.43 -19.99
C ASP A 214 -15.21 1.70 -19.13
N ILE A 215 -15.23 2.89 -19.71
CA ILE A 215 -15.12 4.18 -19.01
C ILE A 215 -16.10 4.31 -17.85
N PRO A 216 -17.40 3.98 -17.98
CA PRO A 216 -18.34 4.10 -16.85
C PRO A 216 -17.97 3.21 -15.66
N MET A 217 -17.53 1.98 -15.93
CA MET A 217 -17.07 1.03 -14.92
C MET A 217 -15.82 1.55 -14.20
N PHE A 218 -14.82 1.98 -14.96
CA PHE A 218 -13.56 2.51 -14.43
C PHE A 218 -13.77 3.79 -13.63
N ALA A 219 -14.64 4.68 -14.08
CA ALA A 219 -14.99 5.89 -13.36
C ALA A 219 -15.66 5.60 -12.01
N VAL A 220 -16.64 4.67 -11.98
CA VAL A 220 -17.31 4.27 -10.74
C VAL A 220 -16.29 3.66 -9.76
N GLY A 221 -15.46 2.73 -10.20
CA GLY A 221 -14.44 2.11 -9.36
C GLY A 221 -13.45 3.12 -8.81
N PHE A 222 -12.91 4.00 -9.66
CA PHE A 222 -11.95 5.05 -9.29
C PHE A 222 -12.55 6.03 -8.25
N ILE A 223 -13.74 6.56 -8.50
CA ILE A 223 -14.40 7.52 -7.60
C ILE A 223 -14.73 6.84 -6.26
N THR A 224 -15.21 5.62 -6.30
CA THR A 224 -15.52 4.85 -5.08
C THR A 224 -14.26 4.60 -4.27
N SER A 225 -13.19 4.11 -4.90
CA SER A 225 -11.90 3.88 -4.25
C SER A 225 -11.35 5.17 -3.63
N PHE A 226 -11.40 6.29 -4.35
CA PHE A 226 -10.98 7.59 -3.85
C PHE A 226 -11.76 8.02 -2.60
N ILE A 227 -13.09 7.98 -2.64
CA ILE A 227 -13.95 8.42 -1.51
C ILE A 227 -13.72 7.51 -0.30
N VAL A 228 -13.70 6.19 -0.52
CA VAL A 228 -13.52 5.22 0.56
C VAL A 228 -12.13 5.33 1.16
N ALA A 229 -11.09 5.52 0.35
CA ALA A 229 -9.72 5.72 0.83
C ALA A 229 -9.58 6.99 1.69
N MET A 230 -10.23 8.10 1.30
CA MET A 230 -10.27 9.33 2.11
C MET A 230 -10.79 9.08 3.52
N LEU A 231 -11.87 8.32 3.65
CA LEU A 231 -12.48 7.97 4.94
C LEU A 231 -11.63 6.94 5.70
N ALA A 232 -11.13 5.93 4.99
CA ALA A 232 -10.35 4.85 5.57
C ALA A 232 -9.06 5.35 6.20
N VAL A 233 -8.30 6.22 5.51
CA VAL A 233 -7.02 6.75 6.01
C VAL A 233 -7.19 7.52 7.31
N VAL A 234 -8.19 8.42 7.37
CA VAL A 234 -8.44 9.23 8.58
C VAL A 234 -8.88 8.36 9.77
N THR A 235 -9.74 7.37 9.49
CA THR A 235 -10.24 6.45 10.52
C THR A 235 -9.15 5.49 10.98
N PHE A 236 -8.36 4.96 10.04
CA PHE A 236 -7.29 4.01 10.31
C PHE A 236 -6.23 4.57 11.25
N LEU A 237 -5.77 5.81 11.06
CA LEU A 237 -4.75 6.41 11.93
C LEU A 237 -5.21 6.41 13.40
N LYS A 238 -6.46 6.83 13.65
CA LYS A 238 -7.04 6.83 15.00
C LYS A 238 -7.18 5.40 15.56
N LEU A 239 -7.58 4.47 14.73
CA LEU A 239 -7.76 3.08 15.13
C LEU A 239 -6.41 2.42 15.46
N LEU A 240 -5.39 2.61 14.62
CA LEU A 240 -4.07 2.00 14.80
C LEU A 240 -3.39 2.45 16.09
N GLU A 241 -3.49 3.74 16.44
CA GLU A 241 -2.97 4.24 17.73
C GLU A 241 -3.63 3.55 18.93
N LYS A 242 -4.90 3.16 18.80
CA LYS A 242 -5.68 2.56 19.87
C LYS A 242 -5.46 1.05 20.00
N ILE A 243 -5.42 0.30 18.89
CA ILE A 243 -5.43 -1.18 18.91
C ILE A 243 -4.11 -1.82 18.47
N GLY A 244 -3.16 -1.06 17.87
CA GLY A 244 -1.90 -1.56 17.35
C GLY A 244 -2.05 -2.44 16.09
N LEU A 245 -0.97 -3.15 15.71
CA LEU A 245 -0.93 -3.97 14.49
C LEU A 245 -1.49 -5.39 14.65
N LYS A 246 -1.55 -5.94 15.87
CA LYS A 246 -1.94 -7.35 16.10
C LYS A 246 -3.32 -7.72 15.52
N PRO A 247 -4.38 -6.92 15.69
CA PRO A 247 -5.69 -7.26 15.12
C PRO A 247 -5.66 -7.39 13.61
N PHE A 248 -4.92 -6.51 12.92
CA PHE A 248 -4.75 -6.58 11.48
C PHE A 248 -3.92 -7.81 11.06
N ALA A 249 -2.92 -8.20 11.85
CA ALA A 249 -2.14 -9.41 11.59
C ALA A 249 -3.01 -10.67 11.71
N TYR A 250 -3.85 -10.77 12.73
CA TYR A 250 -4.81 -11.90 12.89
C TYR A 250 -5.83 -11.92 11.76
N TYR A 251 -6.34 -10.76 11.37
CA TYR A 251 -7.22 -10.64 10.21
C TYR A 251 -6.57 -11.17 8.93
N ARG A 252 -5.28 -10.88 8.69
CA ARG A 252 -4.54 -11.40 7.52
C ARG A 252 -4.39 -12.92 7.54
N ILE A 253 -4.18 -13.52 8.71
CA ILE A 253 -4.15 -14.99 8.84
C ILE A 253 -5.53 -15.57 8.49
N PHE A 254 -6.60 -14.95 8.98
CA PHE A 254 -7.96 -15.34 8.63
C PHE A 254 -8.21 -15.19 7.11
N LEU A 255 -7.79 -14.07 6.51
CA LEU A 255 -7.88 -13.85 5.07
C LEU A 255 -7.10 -14.92 4.28
N ALA A 256 -5.90 -15.31 4.74
CA ALA A 256 -5.10 -16.36 4.12
C ALA A 256 -5.83 -17.72 4.12
N ILE A 257 -6.54 -18.04 5.20
CA ILE A 257 -7.39 -19.25 5.28
C ILE A 257 -8.52 -19.17 4.28
N LEU A 258 -9.27 -18.06 4.24
CA LEU A 258 -10.35 -17.85 3.27
C LEU A 258 -9.83 -17.94 1.83
N PHE A 259 -8.71 -17.28 1.54
CA PHE A 259 -8.09 -17.32 0.22
C PHE A 259 -7.74 -18.76 -0.20
N THR A 260 -7.18 -19.54 0.72
CA THR A 260 -6.86 -20.95 0.45
C THR A 260 -8.12 -21.76 0.14
N LEU A 261 -9.20 -21.57 0.91
CA LEU A 261 -10.45 -22.31 0.73
C LEU A 261 -11.20 -21.97 -0.57
N PHE A 262 -11.18 -20.70 -1.00
CA PHE A 262 -12.01 -20.23 -2.12
C PHE A 262 -11.25 -20.10 -3.44
N VAL A 263 -9.91 -20.00 -3.42
CA VAL A 263 -9.10 -19.74 -4.61
C VAL A 263 -8.14 -20.89 -4.93
N LEU A 264 -7.70 -21.66 -3.90
CA LEU A 264 -6.71 -22.73 -4.10
C LEU A 264 -7.32 -24.15 -4.06
N LEU A 265 -8.45 -24.35 -3.38
CA LEU A 265 -9.17 -25.62 -3.30
C LEU A 265 -10.43 -25.60 -4.15
#